data_0b8a6d3a884415a66dae734767666838
#
_entry.id   0b8a6d3a884415a66dae734767666838
#
_cell.length_a   1.000
_cell.length_b   1.000
_cell.length_c   1.000
_cell.angle_alpha   90.00
_cell.angle_beta   90.00
_cell.angle_gamma   90.00
#
_symmetry.space_group_name_H-M   'P 1'
#
loop_
_entity.id
_entity.type
_entity.pdbx_description
1 polymer ?
#
loop_
_entity_poly.entity_id
_entity_poly.type
_entity_poly.pdbx_seq_one_letter_code
_entity_poly.pdbx_strand_id
1 'polypeptide(L)'
;MSKIIGIDLGTTNSCVAVMEGGQPVVIPNAEGARTTPSVVAFSKDGERMVGQIAKRQAVTNPDRTVISIKREMGTNYKVNIDGKAYTPQDISAMILTKMKETAEAYLGEKVTQAVITVPAYFNDAQRQATKDAGRIAGLEVLRIINEPTAASLAYGLEKDGNQKILVYDLGGGTFDVSILDIGDGVFEVLATNGNTRLGGDDFDQRIIDYVADQFQKENGIDLRKDRAASQRLKQEAEKAKIDLSGTTSANINLPFITADANGPKHLDVTITRAKFEELTADLVQATITPMEKALKDAGLTYNDISKIITRIPAVQAAVKRVTGKEPFKGINPDECVAIGAAIQGGVLGGEVKDVLLLDVTPLSLGLETEGHIFTRLIDRNTTIPTSKSQVFSTAADGQTTVEINVLQGERQMAYDNKSLGRFQLTGIAPAPRGVPQIEVTFSIDANGIVNVSAKDKATGNEQKITITASSNLTEEEINQRVKEAEQYAEQDKKRKEEVETLNHADSMIYEMEKQLRENGDKLSAEDKATVESEIANFKKVREGNNAEEIKNAMDAFTQKVYAIFGKLYQQQGGEQGANTEQPQAGTQNADGTYEADGDVH
;
A
#
# COMPACT_ATOMS: atom_id res chain seq x y z
N MET A 1 -0.84 6.65 25.60
CA MET A 1 0.02 5.81 24.73
C MET A 1 -0.23 6.26 23.31
N SER A 2 0.79 6.39 22.47
CA SER A 2 0.61 6.69 21.05
C SER A 2 -0.27 5.61 20.40
N LYS A 3 -1.20 5.99 19.54
CA LYS A 3 -2.06 5.04 18.82
C LYS A 3 -1.21 4.19 17.85
N ILE A 4 -1.53 2.91 17.77
CA ILE A 4 -0.93 1.98 16.81
C ILE A 4 -1.84 1.94 15.59
N ILE A 5 -1.30 2.27 14.41
CA ILE A 5 -2.06 2.21 13.16
C ILE A 5 -1.85 0.90 12.44
N GLY A 6 -2.89 0.43 11.74
CA GLY A 6 -2.82 -0.69 10.81
C GLY A 6 -2.71 -0.17 9.38
N ILE A 7 -1.72 -0.61 8.63
CA ILE A 7 -1.49 -0.20 7.25
C ILE A 7 -1.55 -1.41 6.33
N ASP A 8 -2.45 -1.37 5.36
CA ASP A 8 -2.39 -2.19 4.16
C ASP A 8 -1.49 -1.47 3.14
N LEU A 9 -0.27 -1.98 2.95
CA LEU A 9 0.65 -1.50 1.92
C LEU A 9 0.40 -2.27 0.62
N GLY A 10 -0.68 -1.96 -0.09
CA GLY A 10 -1.07 -2.65 -1.31
C GLY A 10 -0.21 -2.30 -2.54
N THR A 11 -0.21 -3.18 -3.57
CA THR A 11 0.50 -2.94 -4.83
C THR A 11 -0.08 -1.75 -5.59
N THR A 12 -1.41 -1.65 -5.64
CA THR A 12 -2.13 -0.62 -6.40
C THR A 12 -2.62 0.50 -5.50
N ASN A 13 -3.23 0.15 -4.37
CA ASN A 13 -3.75 1.10 -3.39
C ASN A 13 -3.32 0.68 -1.98
N SER A 14 -3.07 1.66 -1.13
CA SER A 14 -2.80 1.48 0.30
C SER A 14 -3.95 2.04 1.13
N CYS A 15 -4.15 1.46 2.31
CA CYS A 15 -5.22 1.84 3.24
C CYS A 15 -4.66 1.93 4.66
N VAL A 16 -5.17 2.85 5.48
CA VAL A 16 -4.79 2.98 6.88
C VAL A 16 -6.01 2.97 7.78
N ALA A 17 -5.90 2.27 8.90
CA ALA A 17 -6.96 2.16 9.90
C ALA A 17 -6.39 2.24 11.32
N VAL A 18 -7.26 2.53 12.29
CA VAL A 18 -6.90 2.64 13.72
C VAL A 18 -8.02 2.07 14.58
N MET A 19 -7.71 1.67 15.80
CA MET A 19 -8.72 1.31 16.80
C MET A 19 -9.23 2.57 17.51
N GLU A 20 -10.55 2.79 17.48
CA GLU A 20 -11.24 3.87 18.20
C GLU A 20 -12.48 3.32 18.93
N GLY A 21 -12.58 3.57 20.20
CA GLY A 21 -13.72 3.10 21.00
C GLY A 21 -13.94 1.59 20.98
N GLY A 22 -12.88 0.80 20.77
CA GLY A 22 -12.96 -0.66 20.66
C GLY A 22 -13.37 -1.18 19.26
N GLN A 23 -13.54 -0.29 18.28
CA GLN A 23 -13.88 -0.65 16.89
C GLN A 23 -12.78 -0.19 15.94
N PRO A 24 -12.49 -0.95 14.87
CA PRO A 24 -11.56 -0.52 13.84
C PRO A 24 -12.19 0.51 12.91
N VAL A 25 -11.51 1.63 12.69
CA VAL A 25 -11.94 2.73 11.83
C VAL A 25 -10.94 2.92 10.71
N VAL A 26 -11.41 2.92 9.46
CA VAL A 26 -10.59 3.27 8.29
C VAL A 26 -10.50 4.79 8.18
N ILE A 27 -9.29 5.31 8.13
CA ILE A 27 -9.00 6.74 8.07
C ILE A 27 -9.09 7.22 6.62
N PRO A 28 -9.97 8.18 6.30
CA PRO A 28 -10.00 8.80 4.97
C PRO A 28 -8.77 9.69 4.76
N ASN A 29 -8.28 9.73 3.54
CA ASN A 29 -7.19 10.63 3.16
C ASN A 29 -7.70 12.08 2.98
N ALA A 30 -6.79 13.02 2.71
CA ALA A 30 -7.12 14.44 2.53
C ALA A 30 -8.09 14.71 1.37
N GLU A 31 -8.18 13.80 0.40
CA GLU A 31 -9.13 13.84 -0.71
C GLU A 31 -10.49 13.19 -0.38
N GLY A 32 -10.69 12.74 0.86
CA GLY A 32 -11.91 12.07 1.33
C GLY A 32 -12.03 10.61 0.90
N ALA A 33 -11.01 10.04 0.22
CA ALA A 33 -11.03 8.65 -0.19
C ALA A 33 -10.50 7.74 0.93
N ARG A 34 -11.06 6.54 1.05
CA ARG A 34 -10.67 5.55 2.07
C ARG A 34 -9.43 4.73 1.69
N THR A 35 -8.99 4.85 0.45
CA THR A 35 -7.73 4.28 -0.06
C THR A 35 -6.91 5.34 -0.77
N THR A 36 -5.59 5.15 -0.78
CA THR A 36 -4.63 6.05 -1.44
C THR A 36 -3.87 5.24 -2.48
N PRO A 37 -3.79 5.68 -3.76
CA PRO A 37 -2.99 4.99 -4.77
C PRO A 37 -1.53 4.83 -4.33
N SER A 38 -0.97 3.63 -4.47
CA SER A 38 0.43 3.32 -4.18
C SER A 38 1.34 3.80 -5.33
N VAL A 39 1.26 5.09 -5.62
CA VAL A 39 1.96 5.78 -6.70
C VAL A 39 2.80 6.91 -6.14
N VAL A 40 4.07 6.95 -6.54
CA VAL A 40 5.01 8.02 -6.19
C VAL A 40 5.48 8.69 -7.46
N ALA A 41 5.52 10.01 -7.48
CA ALA A 41 6.04 10.77 -8.60
C ALA A 41 6.93 11.93 -8.13
N PHE A 42 7.79 12.39 -9.04
CA PHE A 42 8.70 13.50 -8.79
C PHE A 42 8.46 14.58 -9.84
N SER A 43 8.29 15.82 -9.42
CA SER A 43 8.22 16.97 -10.33
C SER A 43 9.57 17.24 -10.99
N LYS A 44 9.60 18.15 -11.96
CA LYS A 44 10.87 18.63 -12.57
C LYS A 44 11.76 19.35 -11.57
N ASP A 45 11.15 19.94 -10.56
CA ASP A 45 11.84 20.69 -9.49
C ASP A 45 12.23 19.78 -8.30
N GLY A 46 12.06 18.45 -8.45
CA GLY A 46 12.42 17.46 -7.44
C GLY A 46 11.37 17.28 -6.33
N GLU A 47 10.18 17.90 -6.43
CA GLU A 47 9.08 17.72 -5.49
C GLU A 47 8.55 16.29 -5.54
N ARG A 48 8.38 15.68 -4.38
CA ARG A 48 7.81 14.34 -4.22
C ARG A 48 6.30 14.41 -4.06
N MET A 49 5.59 13.66 -4.88
CA MET A 49 4.14 13.51 -4.84
C MET A 49 3.77 12.06 -4.58
N VAL A 50 2.75 11.81 -3.75
CA VAL A 50 2.30 10.46 -3.40
C VAL A 50 0.78 10.39 -3.50
N GLY A 51 0.25 9.26 -3.97
CA GLY A 51 -1.17 9.00 -4.02
C GLY A 51 -1.85 9.53 -5.28
N GLN A 52 -3.03 10.11 -5.13
CA GLN A 52 -3.88 10.52 -6.26
C GLN A 52 -3.22 11.60 -7.12
N ILE A 53 -2.50 12.53 -6.50
CA ILE A 53 -1.77 13.59 -7.22
C ILE A 53 -0.70 12.98 -8.12
N ALA A 54 0.06 12.01 -7.61
CA ALA A 54 1.06 11.28 -8.38
C ALA A 54 0.41 10.46 -9.52
N LYS A 55 -0.72 9.78 -9.25
CA LYS A 55 -1.45 9.01 -10.26
C LYS A 55 -1.97 9.89 -11.39
N ARG A 56 -2.50 11.07 -11.10
CA ARG A 56 -3.06 11.99 -12.10
C ARG A 56 -2.03 12.48 -13.11
N GLN A 57 -0.80 12.72 -12.68
CA GLN A 57 0.25 13.21 -13.57
C GLN A 57 1.05 12.11 -14.28
N ALA A 58 0.79 10.83 -14.00
CA ALA A 58 1.54 9.72 -14.57
C ALA A 58 1.58 9.73 -16.12
N VAL A 59 0.54 10.25 -16.77
CA VAL A 59 0.48 10.40 -18.24
C VAL A 59 1.44 11.47 -18.75
N THR A 60 1.55 12.60 -18.06
CA THR A 60 2.37 13.74 -18.48
C THR A 60 3.80 13.67 -17.95
N ASN A 61 4.04 12.80 -16.96
CA ASN A 61 5.32 12.64 -16.29
C ASN A 61 5.67 11.15 -16.05
N PRO A 62 5.62 10.29 -17.09
CA PRO A 62 5.78 8.84 -16.92
C PRO A 62 7.18 8.44 -16.45
N ASP A 63 8.23 9.18 -16.86
CA ASP A 63 9.61 8.87 -16.53
C ASP A 63 9.95 9.11 -15.06
N ARG A 64 9.17 9.94 -14.37
CA ARG A 64 9.35 10.27 -12.95
C ARG A 64 8.20 9.77 -12.08
N THR A 65 7.38 8.83 -12.60
CA THR A 65 6.26 8.23 -11.86
C THR A 65 6.49 6.74 -11.67
N VAL A 66 6.44 6.30 -10.43
CA VAL A 66 6.66 4.91 -10.01
C VAL A 66 5.34 4.30 -9.57
N ILE A 67 4.99 3.16 -10.18
CA ILE A 67 3.77 2.41 -9.95
C ILE A 67 4.14 0.96 -9.65
N SER A 68 3.35 0.25 -8.84
CA SER A 68 3.48 -1.20 -8.56
C SER A 68 4.85 -1.61 -7.98
N ILE A 69 5.53 -0.72 -7.27
CA ILE A 69 6.88 -0.96 -6.72
C ILE A 69 6.92 -2.16 -5.75
N LYS A 70 5.81 -2.52 -5.11
CA LYS A 70 5.72 -3.66 -4.19
C LYS A 70 6.12 -4.98 -4.84
N ARG A 71 5.94 -5.13 -6.16
CA ARG A 71 6.39 -6.32 -6.93
C ARG A 71 7.91 -6.50 -6.93
N GLU A 72 8.66 -5.43 -6.69
CA GLU A 72 10.12 -5.42 -6.67
C GLU A 72 10.72 -5.48 -5.26
N MET A 73 9.88 -5.57 -4.21
CA MET A 73 10.35 -5.69 -2.83
C MET A 73 11.24 -6.93 -2.65
N GLY A 74 12.34 -6.76 -1.91
CA GLY A 74 13.32 -7.82 -1.66
C GLY A 74 14.21 -8.15 -2.87
N THR A 75 14.21 -7.31 -3.92
CA THR A 75 15.09 -7.44 -5.10
C THR A 75 16.12 -6.31 -5.15
N ASN A 76 17.09 -6.43 -6.06
CA ASN A 76 18.11 -5.39 -6.33
C ASN A 76 17.62 -4.31 -7.33
N TYR A 77 16.32 -4.26 -7.60
CA TYR A 77 15.73 -3.28 -8.51
C TYR A 77 15.98 -1.86 -8.02
N LYS A 78 16.25 -0.95 -8.95
CA LYS A 78 16.43 0.48 -8.67
C LYS A 78 15.73 1.32 -9.72
N VAL A 79 14.98 2.31 -9.26
CA VAL A 79 14.41 3.36 -10.11
C VAL A 79 15.38 4.54 -10.13
N ASN A 80 15.81 4.96 -11.32
CA ASN A 80 16.65 6.15 -11.46
C ASN A 80 15.78 7.35 -11.85
N ILE A 81 15.74 8.35 -10.99
CA ILE A 81 15.00 9.60 -11.18
C ILE A 81 16.01 10.74 -11.05
N ASP A 82 16.21 11.50 -12.13
CA ASP A 82 17.11 12.68 -12.19
C ASP A 82 18.52 12.42 -11.63
N GLY A 83 19.07 11.22 -11.92
CA GLY A 83 20.40 10.80 -11.48
C GLY A 83 20.46 10.21 -10.06
N LYS A 84 19.35 10.21 -9.29
CA LYS A 84 19.24 9.54 -8.00
C LYS A 84 18.59 8.17 -8.16
N ALA A 85 19.23 7.13 -7.60
CA ALA A 85 18.70 5.77 -7.58
C ALA A 85 17.87 5.54 -6.31
N TYR A 86 16.62 5.08 -6.47
CA TYR A 86 15.72 4.73 -5.39
C TYR A 86 15.50 3.22 -5.36
N THR A 87 15.57 2.61 -4.19
CA THR A 87 15.24 1.21 -3.96
C THR A 87 13.71 1.02 -3.82
N PRO A 88 13.18 -0.20 -3.94
CA PRO A 88 11.78 -0.48 -3.63
C PRO A 88 11.39 -0.05 -2.20
N GLN A 89 12.31 -0.18 -1.24
CA GLN A 89 12.12 0.27 0.14
C GLN A 89 11.96 1.78 0.23
N ASP A 90 12.76 2.56 -0.50
CA ASP A 90 12.66 4.03 -0.52
C ASP A 90 11.29 4.49 -1.03
N ILE A 91 10.85 3.92 -2.15
CA ILE A 91 9.55 4.27 -2.75
C ILE A 91 8.38 3.83 -1.84
N SER A 92 8.46 2.62 -1.27
CA SER A 92 7.46 2.14 -0.32
C SER A 92 7.41 2.97 0.96
N ALA A 93 8.57 3.43 1.45
CA ALA A 93 8.65 4.32 2.60
C ALA A 93 7.94 5.67 2.34
N MET A 94 8.00 6.21 1.13
CA MET A 94 7.26 7.43 0.76
C MET A 94 5.74 7.21 0.83
N ILE A 95 5.26 6.02 0.42
CA ILE A 95 3.84 5.65 0.55
C ILE A 95 3.47 5.52 2.04
N LEU A 96 4.30 4.83 2.84
CA LEU A 96 4.08 4.66 4.28
C LEU A 96 4.12 6.01 5.03
N THR A 97 5.00 6.94 4.64
CA THR A 97 5.01 8.31 5.17
C THR A 97 3.67 9.00 4.91
N LYS A 98 3.11 8.86 3.70
CA LYS A 98 1.79 9.42 3.38
C LYS A 98 0.68 8.80 4.23
N MET A 99 0.73 7.48 4.51
CA MET A 99 -0.23 6.82 5.39
C MET A 99 -0.11 7.33 6.83
N LYS A 100 1.12 7.49 7.32
CA LYS A 100 1.41 8.07 8.64
C LYS A 100 0.86 9.49 8.75
N GLU A 101 1.17 10.37 7.79
CA GLU A 101 0.68 11.75 7.76
C GLU A 101 -0.86 11.82 7.72
N THR A 102 -1.50 10.94 6.95
CA THR A 102 -2.95 10.80 6.92
C THR A 102 -3.51 10.45 8.30
N ALA A 103 -2.87 9.51 9.00
CA ALA A 103 -3.28 9.11 10.34
C ALA A 103 -3.02 10.23 11.37
N GLU A 104 -1.87 10.90 11.32
CA GLU A 104 -1.54 12.02 12.21
C GLU A 104 -2.50 13.21 12.03
N ALA A 105 -2.90 13.50 10.78
CA ALA A 105 -3.86 14.56 10.48
C ALA A 105 -5.27 14.25 11.02
N TYR A 106 -5.68 12.97 10.96
CA TYR A 106 -6.96 12.52 11.48
C TYR A 106 -6.98 12.48 13.01
N LEU A 107 -5.93 11.95 13.63
CA LEU A 107 -5.85 11.75 15.08
C LEU A 107 -5.47 13.02 15.87
N GLY A 108 -4.91 14.03 15.20
CA GLY A 108 -4.39 15.23 15.84
C GLY A 108 -3.12 14.99 16.71
N GLU A 109 -2.51 13.80 16.62
CA GLU A 109 -1.31 13.45 17.39
C GLU A 109 -0.26 12.74 16.53
N LYS A 110 0.98 12.68 17.02
CA LYS A 110 2.07 11.96 16.37
C LYS A 110 1.87 10.46 16.42
N VAL A 111 2.10 9.80 15.28
CA VAL A 111 2.05 8.35 15.13
C VAL A 111 3.46 7.81 14.92
N THR A 112 3.88 6.91 15.82
CA THR A 112 5.22 6.32 15.80
C THR A 112 5.23 4.82 15.61
N GLN A 113 4.08 4.14 15.75
CA GLN A 113 3.97 2.68 15.76
C GLN A 113 2.95 2.19 14.74
N ALA A 114 3.27 1.10 14.05
CA ALA A 114 2.39 0.51 13.05
C ALA A 114 2.46 -1.02 13.00
N VAL A 115 1.34 -1.62 12.57
CA VAL A 115 1.27 -2.97 12.01
C VAL A 115 1.16 -2.82 10.49
N ILE A 116 2.03 -3.47 9.72
CA ILE A 116 2.07 -3.37 8.25
C ILE A 116 1.79 -4.75 7.65
N THR A 117 1.00 -4.80 6.58
CA THR A 117 0.65 -6.05 5.93
C THR A 117 1.59 -6.40 4.78
N VAL A 118 1.70 -7.69 4.53
CA VAL A 118 2.43 -8.26 3.39
C VAL A 118 1.64 -9.42 2.80
N PRO A 119 1.81 -9.74 1.51
CA PRO A 119 1.31 -10.98 0.94
C PRO A 119 1.77 -12.20 1.74
N ALA A 120 0.90 -13.19 1.92
CA ALA A 120 1.22 -14.37 2.72
C ALA A 120 2.43 -15.14 2.15
N TYR A 121 2.57 -15.14 0.83
CA TYR A 121 3.63 -15.86 0.10
C TYR A 121 4.93 -15.03 -0.07
N PHE A 122 5.04 -13.87 0.59
CA PHE A 122 6.30 -13.12 0.63
C PHE A 122 7.36 -13.92 1.37
N ASN A 123 8.55 -14.00 0.76
CA ASN A 123 9.73 -14.60 1.40
C ASN A 123 10.32 -13.64 2.46
N ASP A 124 11.29 -14.14 3.22
CA ASP A 124 11.94 -13.40 4.29
C ASP A 124 12.53 -12.05 3.81
N ALA A 125 13.20 -12.04 2.65
CA ALA A 125 13.76 -10.82 2.06
C ALA A 125 12.72 -9.73 1.81
N GLN A 126 11.54 -10.11 1.31
CA GLN A 126 10.45 -9.20 1.03
C GLN A 126 9.80 -8.66 2.31
N ARG A 127 9.68 -9.49 3.34
CA ARG A 127 9.18 -9.13 4.68
C ARG A 127 10.12 -8.13 5.35
N GLN A 128 11.42 -8.43 5.36
CA GLN A 128 12.42 -7.53 5.92
C GLN A 128 12.47 -6.20 5.18
N ALA A 129 12.43 -6.20 3.85
CA ALA A 129 12.38 -4.98 3.04
C ALA A 129 11.15 -4.11 3.36
N THR A 130 9.99 -4.73 3.66
CA THR A 130 8.79 -4.02 4.10
C THR A 130 8.97 -3.41 5.49
N LYS A 131 9.60 -4.14 6.41
CA LYS A 131 9.93 -3.63 7.75
C LYS A 131 10.90 -2.44 7.68
N ASP A 132 11.92 -2.53 6.82
CA ASP A 132 12.88 -1.45 6.59
C ASP A 132 12.21 -0.21 5.99
N ALA A 133 11.29 -0.38 5.03
CA ALA A 133 10.48 0.72 4.50
C ALA A 133 9.67 1.44 5.59
N GLY A 134 9.09 0.67 6.54
CA GLY A 134 8.41 1.24 7.71
C GLY A 134 9.35 2.06 8.59
N ARG A 135 10.56 1.56 8.86
CA ARG A 135 11.59 2.29 9.63
C ARG A 135 12.02 3.57 8.92
N ILE A 136 12.25 3.53 7.60
CA ILE A 136 12.59 4.72 6.80
C ILE A 136 11.47 5.76 6.86
N ALA A 137 10.20 5.34 6.91
CA ALA A 137 9.05 6.23 7.12
C ALA A 137 8.93 6.77 8.55
N GLY A 138 9.86 6.43 9.45
CA GLY A 138 9.84 6.83 10.85
C GLY A 138 8.76 6.12 11.68
N LEU A 139 8.45 4.86 11.32
CA LEU A 139 7.52 3.99 12.04
C LEU A 139 8.28 2.84 12.71
N GLU A 140 8.03 2.62 13.98
CA GLU A 140 8.35 1.37 14.65
C GLU A 140 7.35 0.31 14.17
N VAL A 141 7.81 -0.66 13.37
CA VAL A 141 6.97 -1.75 12.87
C VAL A 141 6.88 -2.83 13.94
N LEU A 142 5.80 -2.80 14.71
CA LEU A 142 5.57 -3.74 15.80
C LEU A 142 5.30 -5.16 15.29
N ARG A 143 4.60 -5.26 14.15
CA ARG A 143 4.30 -6.54 13.53
C ARG A 143 4.19 -6.41 12.00
N ILE A 144 4.74 -7.39 11.30
CA ILE A 144 4.38 -7.70 9.91
C ILE A 144 3.32 -8.81 9.96
N ILE A 145 2.17 -8.59 9.31
CA ILE A 145 1.05 -9.55 9.28
C ILE A 145 0.70 -9.89 7.84
N ASN A 146 0.32 -11.14 7.57
CA ASN A 146 -0.12 -11.55 6.25
C ASN A 146 -1.47 -10.93 5.87
N GLU A 147 -1.62 -10.45 4.63
CA GLU A 147 -2.84 -9.83 4.11
C GLU A 147 -4.09 -10.70 4.30
N PRO A 148 -4.10 -12.00 3.89
CA PRO A 148 -5.27 -12.83 4.10
C PRO A 148 -5.57 -13.11 5.58
N THR A 149 -4.53 -13.12 6.42
CA THR A 149 -4.68 -13.26 7.87
C THR A 149 -5.31 -12.01 8.48
N ALA A 150 -4.87 -10.82 8.06
CA ALA A 150 -5.49 -9.57 8.45
C ALA A 150 -6.97 -9.49 7.98
N ALA A 151 -7.26 -9.88 6.74
CA ALA A 151 -8.62 -9.94 6.23
C ALA A 151 -9.52 -10.87 7.06
N SER A 152 -8.98 -11.99 7.56
CA SER A 152 -9.70 -12.91 8.42
C SER A 152 -10.03 -12.33 9.79
N LEU A 153 -9.14 -11.53 10.38
CA LEU A 153 -9.40 -10.81 11.63
C LEU A 153 -10.59 -9.85 11.47
N ALA A 154 -10.60 -9.09 10.35
CA ALA A 154 -11.72 -8.19 10.04
C ALA A 154 -13.03 -8.94 9.83
N TYR A 155 -12.99 -10.17 9.29
CA TYR A 155 -14.17 -11.02 9.12
C TYR A 155 -14.66 -11.62 10.43
N GLY A 156 -13.75 -12.13 11.26
CA GLY A 156 -14.08 -13.03 12.37
C GLY A 156 -14.33 -12.35 13.70
N LEU A 157 -14.00 -11.05 13.87
CA LEU A 157 -14.08 -10.37 15.16
C LEU A 157 -15.50 -10.38 15.78
N GLU A 158 -16.53 -10.39 14.94
CA GLU A 158 -17.95 -10.38 15.38
C GLU A 158 -18.65 -11.72 15.17
N LYS A 159 -17.93 -12.82 14.88
CA LYS A 159 -18.53 -14.12 14.56
C LYS A 159 -18.37 -15.10 15.71
N ASP A 160 -19.49 -15.64 16.15
CA ASP A 160 -19.54 -16.74 17.09
C ASP A 160 -19.41 -18.09 16.38
N GLY A 161 -18.70 -19.04 17.02
CA GLY A 161 -18.59 -20.43 16.61
C GLY A 161 -17.43 -20.75 15.70
N ASN A 162 -17.07 -22.03 15.67
CA ASN A 162 -15.92 -22.54 14.91
C ASN A 162 -16.21 -22.58 13.41
N GLN A 163 -15.36 -21.94 12.61
CA GLN A 163 -15.49 -21.85 11.16
C GLN A 163 -14.15 -22.09 10.47
N LYS A 164 -14.15 -22.90 9.43
CA LYS A 164 -13.02 -22.98 8.49
C LYS A 164 -13.30 -22.07 7.32
N ILE A 165 -12.44 -21.07 7.11
CA ILE A 165 -12.59 -20.11 6.03
C ILE A 165 -11.43 -20.23 5.04
N LEU A 166 -11.72 -19.94 3.77
CA LEU A 166 -10.72 -19.78 2.74
C LEU A 166 -10.72 -18.31 2.30
N VAL A 167 -9.61 -17.63 2.54
CA VAL A 167 -9.36 -16.28 2.04
C VAL A 167 -8.63 -16.41 0.70
N TYR A 168 -9.25 -15.86 -0.34
CA TYR A 168 -8.74 -15.84 -1.70
C TYR A 168 -8.46 -14.38 -2.06
N ASP A 169 -7.22 -13.97 -1.91
CA ASP A 169 -6.79 -12.59 -2.10
C ASP A 169 -6.07 -12.44 -3.45
N LEU A 170 -6.79 -11.95 -4.45
CA LEU A 170 -6.24 -11.56 -5.74
C LEU A 170 -6.11 -10.03 -5.77
N GLY A 171 -4.96 -9.55 -5.34
CA GLY A 171 -4.60 -8.14 -5.30
C GLY A 171 -4.19 -7.60 -6.68
N GLY A 172 -3.62 -6.37 -6.68
CA GLY A 172 -3.11 -5.75 -7.91
C GLY A 172 -1.88 -6.45 -8.49
N GLY A 173 -1.01 -6.99 -7.63
CA GLY A 173 0.27 -7.57 -8.05
C GLY A 173 0.53 -9.00 -7.62
N THR A 174 -0.19 -9.50 -6.61
CA THR A 174 -0.01 -10.81 -5.99
C THR A 174 -1.32 -11.54 -5.86
N PHE A 175 -1.23 -12.86 -5.81
CA PHE A 175 -2.32 -13.76 -5.47
C PHE A 175 -1.93 -14.60 -4.25
N ASP A 176 -2.76 -14.56 -3.22
CA ASP A 176 -2.60 -15.35 -2.02
C ASP A 176 -3.88 -16.11 -1.68
N VAL A 177 -3.72 -17.32 -1.19
CA VAL A 177 -4.80 -18.13 -0.64
C VAL A 177 -4.38 -18.65 0.72
N SER A 178 -5.22 -18.45 1.73
CA SER A 178 -4.99 -18.97 3.08
C SER A 178 -6.24 -19.67 3.60
N ILE A 179 -6.04 -20.76 4.30
CA ILE A 179 -7.09 -21.52 4.98
C ILE A 179 -6.89 -21.33 6.46
N LEU A 180 -7.95 -20.88 7.13
CA LEU A 180 -7.91 -20.60 8.56
C LEU A 180 -8.99 -21.38 9.28
N ASP A 181 -8.68 -21.77 10.49
CA ASP A 181 -9.66 -22.20 11.51
C ASP A 181 -9.89 -21.04 12.48
N ILE A 182 -11.12 -20.63 12.63
CA ILE A 182 -11.50 -19.50 13.49
C ILE A 182 -12.49 -20.03 14.52
N GLY A 183 -12.20 -19.82 15.81
CA GLY A 183 -13.10 -20.20 16.89
C GLY A 183 -12.60 -19.67 18.23
N ASP A 184 -13.54 -19.27 19.09
CA ASP A 184 -13.26 -18.82 20.46
C ASP A 184 -12.16 -17.75 20.58
N GLY A 185 -12.11 -16.80 19.62
CA GLY A 185 -11.09 -15.75 19.57
C GLY A 185 -9.74 -16.20 19.01
N VAL A 186 -9.58 -17.48 18.65
CA VAL A 186 -8.34 -18.00 18.02
C VAL A 186 -8.50 -17.99 16.51
N PHE A 187 -7.49 -17.43 15.84
CA PHE A 187 -7.34 -17.39 14.38
C PHE A 187 -6.10 -18.18 14.03
N GLU A 188 -6.27 -19.42 13.61
CA GLU A 188 -5.17 -20.31 13.25
C GLU A 188 -5.11 -20.49 11.74
N VAL A 189 -3.97 -20.11 11.14
CA VAL A 189 -3.68 -20.41 9.73
C VAL A 189 -3.28 -21.88 9.63
N LEU A 190 -4.05 -22.66 8.89
CA LEU A 190 -3.78 -24.07 8.65
C LEU A 190 -2.81 -24.28 7.47
N ALA A 191 -3.01 -23.51 6.40
CA ALA A 191 -2.15 -23.53 5.23
C ALA A 191 -2.24 -22.25 4.43
N THR A 192 -1.16 -21.89 3.75
CA THR A 192 -1.12 -20.79 2.79
C THR A 192 -0.38 -21.21 1.51
N ASN A 193 -0.78 -20.65 0.39
CA ASN A 193 -0.14 -20.79 -0.91
C ASN A 193 -0.39 -19.54 -1.75
N GLY A 194 0.33 -19.35 -2.85
CA GLY A 194 0.11 -18.15 -3.67
C GLY A 194 1.05 -18.03 -4.86
N ASN A 195 0.98 -16.86 -5.49
CA ASN A 195 1.84 -16.45 -6.58
C ASN A 195 2.16 -14.94 -6.45
N THR A 196 3.41 -14.61 -6.17
CA THR A 196 3.88 -13.23 -5.97
C THR A 196 3.98 -12.42 -7.26
N ARG A 197 3.63 -13.00 -8.42
CA ARG A 197 3.64 -12.36 -9.74
C ARG A 197 2.35 -12.62 -10.51
N LEU A 198 1.22 -12.69 -9.83
CA LEU A 198 -0.10 -12.85 -10.42
C LEU A 198 -1.07 -11.89 -9.72
N GLY A 199 -1.61 -10.93 -10.45
CA GLY A 199 -2.55 -9.94 -9.90
C GLY A 199 -3.24 -9.11 -10.97
N GLY A 200 -4.00 -8.12 -10.55
CA GLY A 200 -4.79 -7.24 -11.42
C GLY A 200 -3.99 -6.57 -12.54
N ASP A 201 -2.71 -6.24 -12.28
CA ASP A 201 -1.81 -5.67 -13.30
C ASP A 201 -1.60 -6.62 -14.50
N ASP A 202 -1.63 -7.95 -14.26
CA ASP A 202 -1.48 -8.94 -15.34
C ASP A 202 -2.76 -9.03 -16.18
N PHE A 203 -3.92 -8.85 -15.55
CA PHE A 203 -5.21 -8.74 -16.25
C PHE A 203 -5.27 -7.44 -17.09
N ASP A 204 -4.78 -6.32 -16.57
CA ASP A 204 -4.67 -5.07 -17.34
C ASP A 204 -3.74 -5.24 -18.53
N GLN A 205 -2.61 -5.94 -18.35
CA GLN A 205 -1.65 -6.19 -19.43
C GLN A 205 -2.28 -6.97 -20.59
N ARG A 206 -3.20 -7.92 -20.32
CA ARG A 206 -3.93 -8.64 -21.39
C ARG A 206 -4.80 -7.70 -22.23
N ILE A 207 -5.45 -6.72 -21.59
CA ILE A 207 -6.23 -5.69 -22.31
C ILE A 207 -5.29 -4.80 -23.12
N ILE A 208 -4.19 -4.34 -22.51
CA ILE A 208 -3.18 -3.50 -23.18
C ILE A 208 -2.65 -4.16 -24.42
N ASP A 209 -2.20 -5.42 -24.31
CA ASP A 209 -1.64 -6.16 -25.44
C ASP A 209 -2.66 -6.37 -26.56
N TYR A 210 -3.88 -6.76 -26.20
CA TYR A 210 -4.96 -6.95 -27.17
C TYR A 210 -5.26 -5.67 -27.96
N VAL A 211 -5.42 -4.54 -27.28
CA VAL A 211 -5.75 -3.25 -27.88
C VAL A 211 -4.57 -2.68 -28.68
N ALA A 212 -3.34 -2.80 -28.15
CA ALA A 212 -2.14 -2.34 -28.85
C ALA A 212 -1.86 -3.15 -30.12
N ASP A 213 -2.09 -4.47 -30.10
CA ASP A 213 -1.93 -5.32 -31.26
C ASP A 213 -2.98 -5.04 -32.35
N GLN A 214 -4.22 -4.71 -31.97
CA GLN A 214 -5.23 -4.25 -32.93
C GLN A 214 -4.82 -2.92 -33.56
N PHE A 215 -4.44 -1.95 -32.75
CA PHE A 215 -4.00 -0.65 -33.24
C PHE A 215 -2.77 -0.74 -34.16
N GLN A 216 -1.82 -1.63 -33.82
CA GLN A 216 -0.64 -1.87 -34.65
C GLN A 216 -0.99 -2.48 -36.01
N LYS A 217 -1.95 -3.39 -36.07
CA LYS A 217 -2.42 -3.99 -37.33
C LYS A 217 -3.09 -2.96 -38.24
N GLU A 218 -3.83 -2.01 -37.66
CA GLU A 218 -4.58 -1.00 -38.42
C GLU A 218 -3.71 0.21 -38.81
N ASN A 219 -2.79 0.62 -37.94
CA ASN A 219 -2.05 1.88 -38.07
C ASN A 219 -0.54 1.68 -38.25
N GLY A 220 -0.01 0.47 -38.12
CA GLY A 220 1.42 0.18 -38.22
C GLY A 220 2.25 0.67 -37.00
N ILE A 221 1.62 1.22 -35.95
CA ILE A 221 2.27 1.84 -34.80
C ILE A 221 2.01 1.00 -33.54
N ASP A 222 3.06 0.64 -32.83
CA ASP A 222 2.97 -0.04 -31.53
C ASP A 222 2.93 0.98 -30.39
N LEU A 223 1.77 1.17 -29.78
CA LEU A 223 1.53 2.13 -28.70
C LEU A 223 2.37 1.83 -27.44
N ARG A 224 2.83 0.61 -27.26
CA ARG A 224 3.66 0.20 -26.11
C ARG A 224 5.07 0.80 -26.15
N LYS A 225 5.53 1.25 -27.32
CA LYS A 225 6.84 1.88 -27.51
C LYS A 225 6.86 3.35 -27.19
N ASP A 226 5.71 4.02 -27.19
CA ASP A 226 5.56 5.42 -26.74
C ASP A 226 5.11 5.43 -25.26
N ARG A 227 5.92 6.02 -24.41
CA ARG A 227 5.68 6.01 -22.96
C ARG A 227 4.39 6.74 -22.56
N ALA A 228 4.07 7.85 -23.20
CA ALA A 228 2.86 8.61 -22.91
C ALA A 228 1.61 7.85 -23.39
N ALA A 229 1.66 7.29 -24.60
CA ALA A 229 0.58 6.45 -25.15
C ALA A 229 0.38 5.19 -24.30
N SER A 230 1.48 4.50 -23.94
CA SER A 230 1.47 3.31 -23.09
C SER A 230 0.85 3.60 -21.72
N GLN A 231 1.19 4.74 -21.09
CA GLN A 231 0.63 5.11 -19.77
C GLN A 231 -0.87 5.45 -19.86
N ARG A 232 -1.29 6.16 -20.90
CA ARG A 232 -2.72 6.43 -21.15
C ARG A 232 -3.50 5.13 -21.39
N LEU A 233 -2.93 4.22 -22.20
CA LEU A 233 -3.52 2.93 -22.46
C LEU A 233 -3.64 2.08 -21.20
N LYS A 234 -2.61 2.10 -20.31
CA LYS A 234 -2.65 1.40 -19.03
C LYS A 234 -3.77 1.91 -18.12
N GLN A 235 -3.97 3.22 -18.05
CA GLN A 235 -5.04 3.81 -17.23
C GLN A 235 -6.43 3.42 -17.74
N GLU A 236 -6.65 3.47 -19.07
CA GLU A 236 -7.94 3.09 -19.63
C GLU A 236 -8.17 1.58 -19.61
N ALA A 237 -7.12 0.75 -19.67
CA ALA A 237 -7.22 -0.69 -19.48
C ALA A 237 -7.61 -1.06 -18.04
N GLU A 238 -7.00 -0.43 -17.02
CA GLU A 238 -7.40 -0.58 -15.62
C GLU A 238 -8.87 -0.22 -15.42
N LYS A 239 -9.29 0.92 -15.98
CA LYS A 239 -10.68 1.39 -15.91
C LYS A 239 -11.62 0.41 -16.62
N ALA A 240 -11.29 -0.03 -17.83
CA ALA A 240 -12.10 -1.00 -18.57
C ALA A 240 -12.25 -2.33 -17.80
N LYS A 241 -11.18 -2.84 -17.16
CA LYS A 241 -11.24 -4.00 -16.26
C LYS A 241 -12.24 -3.78 -15.12
N ILE A 242 -12.21 -2.61 -14.49
CA ILE A 242 -13.13 -2.26 -13.38
C ILE A 242 -14.57 -2.20 -13.92
N ASP A 243 -14.80 -1.49 -15.02
CA ASP A 243 -16.13 -1.35 -15.66
C ASP A 243 -16.70 -2.71 -16.04
N LEU A 244 -15.88 -3.60 -16.63
CA LEU A 244 -16.28 -4.98 -17.00
C LEU A 244 -16.66 -5.86 -15.81
N SER A 245 -16.34 -5.47 -14.59
CA SER A 245 -16.85 -6.14 -13.38
C SER A 245 -18.35 -5.88 -13.16
N GLY A 246 -18.86 -4.73 -13.60
CA GLY A 246 -20.26 -4.32 -13.47
C GLY A 246 -21.07 -4.37 -14.78
N THR A 247 -20.41 -4.22 -15.94
CA THR A 247 -21.03 -4.11 -17.26
C THR A 247 -20.65 -5.27 -18.17
N THR A 248 -21.39 -5.45 -19.28
CA THR A 248 -21.11 -6.48 -20.31
C THR A 248 -20.11 -6.01 -21.36
N SER A 249 -19.83 -4.71 -21.44
CA SER A 249 -18.84 -4.11 -22.33
C SER A 249 -18.28 -2.83 -21.74
N ALA A 250 -17.04 -2.50 -22.11
CA ALA A 250 -16.36 -1.25 -21.78
C ALA A 250 -15.76 -0.66 -23.07
N ASN A 251 -15.77 0.68 -23.17
CA ASN A 251 -15.17 1.38 -24.29
C ASN A 251 -13.86 2.02 -23.85
N ILE A 252 -12.79 1.77 -24.61
CA ILE A 252 -11.46 2.37 -24.47
C ILE A 252 -11.34 3.43 -25.56
N ASN A 253 -11.53 4.70 -25.18
CA ASN A 253 -11.49 5.83 -26.11
C ASN A 253 -10.35 6.79 -25.73
N LEU A 254 -9.32 6.82 -26.58
CA LEU A 254 -8.12 7.64 -26.39
C LEU A 254 -7.88 8.52 -27.62
N PRO A 255 -8.53 9.70 -27.68
CA PRO A 255 -8.30 10.65 -28.77
C PRO A 255 -6.85 11.15 -28.73
N PHE A 256 -6.28 11.36 -29.92
CA PHE A 256 -4.91 11.85 -30.09
C PHE A 256 -3.87 11.00 -29.32
N ILE A 257 -4.00 9.67 -29.42
CA ILE A 257 -3.10 8.74 -28.70
C ILE A 257 -1.66 8.81 -29.22
N THR A 258 -1.51 9.00 -30.53
CA THR A 258 -0.23 9.17 -31.21
C THR A 258 -0.44 9.92 -32.54
N ALA A 259 0.63 10.15 -33.33
CA ALA A 259 0.57 10.75 -34.65
C ALA A 259 1.61 10.11 -35.59
N ASP A 260 1.31 10.10 -36.88
CA ASP A 260 2.24 9.76 -37.96
C ASP A 260 2.31 10.87 -39.02
N ALA A 261 2.96 10.61 -40.16
CA ALA A 261 3.06 11.57 -41.26
C ALA A 261 1.70 11.98 -41.85
N ASN A 262 0.65 11.20 -41.63
CA ASN A 262 -0.73 11.43 -42.12
C ASN A 262 -1.59 12.17 -41.08
N GLY A 263 -1.01 12.54 -39.92
CA GLY A 263 -1.69 13.30 -38.87
C GLY A 263 -1.96 12.51 -37.58
N PRO A 264 -2.81 13.05 -36.69
CA PRO A 264 -3.13 12.43 -35.41
C PRO A 264 -3.89 11.13 -35.58
N LYS A 265 -3.63 10.17 -34.71
CA LYS A 265 -4.33 8.89 -34.60
C LYS A 265 -5.13 8.81 -33.32
N HIS A 266 -6.27 8.16 -33.41
CA HIS A 266 -7.21 7.97 -32.30
C HIS A 266 -7.41 6.48 -32.06
N LEU A 267 -7.58 6.11 -30.81
CA LEU A 267 -7.96 4.76 -30.41
C LEU A 267 -9.41 4.79 -29.91
N ASP A 268 -10.24 3.93 -30.49
CA ASP A 268 -11.63 3.71 -30.05
C ASP A 268 -11.97 2.24 -30.21
N VAL A 269 -11.90 1.50 -29.11
CA VAL A 269 -12.08 0.04 -29.06
C VAL A 269 -13.07 -0.32 -27.97
N THR A 270 -14.10 -1.08 -28.34
CA THR A 270 -15.02 -1.67 -27.36
C THR A 270 -14.58 -3.11 -27.06
N ILE A 271 -14.34 -3.41 -25.79
CA ILE A 271 -14.07 -4.75 -25.30
C ILE A 271 -15.29 -5.29 -24.55
N THR A 272 -15.68 -6.53 -24.84
CA THR A 272 -16.76 -7.21 -24.12
C THR A 272 -16.22 -7.99 -22.93
N ARG A 273 -17.06 -8.22 -21.90
CA ARG A 273 -16.72 -9.10 -20.78
C ARG A 273 -16.31 -10.50 -21.27
N ALA A 274 -17.02 -11.08 -22.23
CA ALA A 274 -16.68 -12.39 -22.78
C ALA A 274 -15.27 -12.39 -23.41
N LYS A 275 -14.89 -11.31 -24.12
CA LYS A 275 -13.54 -11.20 -24.69
C LYS A 275 -12.48 -11.01 -23.59
N PHE A 276 -12.76 -10.24 -22.58
CA PHE A 276 -11.88 -10.09 -21.42
C PHE A 276 -11.67 -11.42 -20.68
N GLU A 277 -12.74 -12.18 -20.44
CA GLU A 277 -12.67 -13.51 -19.81
C GLU A 277 -11.87 -14.50 -20.66
N GLU A 278 -12.01 -14.46 -21.99
CA GLU A 278 -11.19 -15.25 -22.92
C GLU A 278 -9.70 -14.91 -22.80
N LEU A 279 -9.36 -13.60 -22.81
CA LEU A 279 -7.99 -13.11 -22.73
C LEU A 279 -7.30 -13.44 -21.39
N THR A 280 -8.08 -13.63 -20.33
CA THR A 280 -7.58 -13.82 -18.96
C THR A 280 -7.86 -15.21 -18.38
N ALA A 281 -8.37 -16.13 -19.19
CA ALA A 281 -8.75 -17.48 -18.75
C ALA A 281 -7.60 -18.25 -18.12
N ASP A 282 -6.40 -18.13 -18.69
CA ASP A 282 -5.17 -18.74 -18.16
C ASP A 282 -4.75 -18.14 -16.81
N LEU A 283 -4.92 -16.83 -16.61
CA LEU A 283 -4.63 -16.16 -15.35
C LEU A 283 -5.58 -16.64 -14.24
N VAL A 284 -6.88 -16.75 -14.56
CA VAL A 284 -7.87 -17.30 -13.63
C VAL A 284 -7.54 -18.77 -13.32
N GLN A 285 -7.20 -19.57 -14.31
CA GLN A 285 -6.82 -20.96 -14.10
C GLN A 285 -5.56 -21.09 -13.22
N ALA A 286 -4.58 -20.18 -13.38
CA ALA A 286 -3.37 -20.16 -12.58
C ALA A 286 -3.61 -19.94 -11.08
N THR A 287 -4.78 -19.42 -10.68
CA THR A 287 -5.15 -19.26 -9.27
C THR A 287 -5.70 -20.55 -8.64
N ILE A 288 -6.23 -21.47 -9.43
CA ILE A 288 -6.88 -22.70 -8.92
C ILE A 288 -5.84 -23.65 -8.32
N THR A 289 -4.70 -23.84 -8.97
CA THR A 289 -3.66 -24.75 -8.49
C THR A 289 -3.12 -24.39 -7.10
N PRO A 290 -2.80 -23.13 -6.76
CA PRO A 290 -2.43 -22.76 -5.39
C PRO A 290 -3.56 -23.02 -4.38
N MET A 291 -4.82 -22.79 -4.76
CA MET A 291 -5.98 -23.04 -3.90
C MET A 291 -6.10 -24.53 -3.55
N GLU A 292 -5.99 -25.41 -4.57
CA GLU A 292 -6.02 -26.86 -4.35
C GLU A 292 -4.85 -27.36 -3.51
N LYS A 293 -3.65 -26.77 -3.70
CA LYS A 293 -2.48 -27.09 -2.88
C LYS A 293 -2.70 -26.70 -1.42
N ALA A 294 -3.23 -25.50 -1.15
CA ALA A 294 -3.50 -25.05 0.21
C ALA A 294 -4.50 -25.98 0.91
N LEU A 295 -5.59 -26.39 0.23
CA LEU A 295 -6.55 -27.37 0.76
C LEU A 295 -5.88 -28.71 1.09
N LYS A 296 -5.07 -29.21 0.17
CA LYS A 296 -4.33 -30.47 0.38
C LYS A 296 -3.39 -30.38 1.57
N ASP A 297 -2.66 -29.27 1.69
CA ASP A 297 -1.70 -29.06 2.79
C ASP A 297 -2.43 -28.95 4.14
N ALA A 298 -3.63 -28.36 4.17
CA ALA A 298 -4.49 -28.31 5.34
C ALA A 298 -5.20 -29.64 5.66
N GLY A 299 -5.09 -30.67 4.79
CA GLY A 299 -5.82 -31.91 4.91
C GLY A 299 -7.34 -31.78 4.77
N LEU A 300 -7.81 -30.75 4.03
CA LEU A 300 -9.20 -30.38 3.88
C LEU A 300 -9.67 -30.52 2.43
N THR A 301 -11.00 -30.57 2.29
CA THR A 301 -11.71 -30.51 1.02
C THR A 301 -12.56 -29.24 0.93
N TYR A 302 -13.09 -28.93 -0.25
CA TYR A 302 -14.01 -27.79 -0.40
C TYR A 302 -15.25 -27.89 0.49
N ASN A 303 -15.68 -29.10 0.86
CA ASN A 303 -16.85 -29.31 1.73
C ASN A 303 -16.59 -28.83 3.16
N ASP A 304 -15.35 -28.89 3.62
CA ASP A 304 -14.96 -28.50 4.99
C ASP A 304 -14.89 -26.98 5.15
N ILE A 305 -14.86 -26.21 4.07
CA ILE A 305 -14.78 -24.75 4.08
C ILE A 305 -16.16 -24.14 4.29
N SER A 306 -16.33 -23.37 5.34
CA SER A 306 -17.60 -22.70 5.67
C SER A 306 -17.84 -21.48 4.78
N LYS A 307 -16.81 -20.67 4.53
CA LYS A 307 -16.88 -19.42 3.74
C LYS A 307 -15.65 -19.23 2.85
N ILE A 308 -15.85 -18.58 1.72
CA ILE A 308 -14.79 -18.16 0.81
C ILE A 308 -14.89 -16.65 0.63
N ILE A 309 -13.79 -15.93 0.86
CA ILE A 309 -13.72 -14.47 0.76
C ILE A 309 -12.93 -14.14 -0.51
N THR A 310 -13.53 -13.44 -1.49
CA THR A 310 -12.88 -13.03 -2.74
C THR A 310 -13.59 -11.83 -3.40
N ARG A 311 -12.90 -11.14 -4.34
CA ARG A 311 -13.30 -9.84 -4.88
C ARG A 311 -13.77 -9.87 -6.35
N ILE A 312 -12.96 -10.39 -7.29
CA ILE A 312 -13.16 -10.22 -8.74
C ILE A 312 -14.31 -11.10 -9.27
N PRO A 313 -15.29 -10.57 -10.07
CA PRO A 313 -16.44 -11.35 -10.56
C PRO A 313 -16.08 -12.62 -11.34
N ALA A 314 -15.11 -12.57 -12.26
CA ALA A 314 -14.65 -13.75 -13.01
C ALA A 314 -14.05 -14.81 -12.07
N VAL A 315 -13.33 -14.36 -11.02
CA VAL A 315 -12.79 -15.21 -9.96
C VAL A 315 -13.93 -15.78 -9.11
N GLN A 316 -14.92 -14.97 -8.74
CA GLN A 316 -16.10 -15.46 -7.99
C GLN A 316 -16.82 -16.58 -8.74
N ALA A 317 -16.99 -16.40 -10.06
CA ALA A 317 -17.58 -17.44 -10.93
C ALA A 317 -16.71 -18.70 -11.00
N ALA A 318 -15.37 -18.55 -11.12
CA ALA A 318 -14.44 -19.67 -11.13
C ALA A 318 -14.42 -20.41 -9.79
N VAL A 319 -14.35 -19.68 -8.67
CA VAL A 319 -14.42 -20.23 -7.31
C VAL A 319 -15.73 -20.99 -7.12
N LYS A 320 -16.87 -20.39 -7.48
CA LYS A 320 -18.18 -21.05 -7.39
C LYS A 320 -18.22 -22.33 -8.24
N ARG A 321 -17.69 -22.30 -9.46
CA ARG A 321 -17.63 -23.46 -10.35
C ARG A 321 -16.80 -24.62 -9.75
N VAL A 322 -15.66 -24.31 -9.14
CA VAL A 322 -14.72 -25.30 -8.59
C VAL A 322 -15.18 -25.80 -7.23
N THR A 323 -15.71 -24.94 -6.37
CA THR A 323 -16.03 -25.26 -4.97
C THR A 323 -17.50 -25.55 -4.75
N GLY A 324 -18.40 -25.19 -5.66
CA GLY A 324 -19.84 -25.24 -5.49
C GLY A 324 -20.41 -24.18 -4.54
N LYS A 325 -19.58 -23.30 -3.96
CA LYS A 325 -19.97 -22.33 -2.92
C LYS A 325 -19.95 -20.90 -3.45
N GLU A 326 -20.93 -20.09 -3.00
CA GLU A 326 -20.95 -18.65 -3.27
C GLU A 326 -19.91 -17.94 -2.39
N PRO A 327 -19.04 -17.09 -2.97
CA PRO A 327 -18.16 -16.26 -2.20
C PRO A 327 -18.90 -15.26 -1.31
N PHE A 328 -18.36 -15.01 -0.12
CA PHE A 328 -18.89 -14.04 0.82
C PHE A 328 -18.60 -12.60 0.36
N LYS A 329 -19.62 -11.72 0.41
CA LYS A 329 -19.58 -10.33 -0.09
C LYS A 329 -19.79 -9.28 1.01
N GLY A 330 -19.84 -9.69 2.27
CA GLY A 330 -20.23 -8.82 3.39
C GLY A 330 -19.11 -7.92 3.94
N ILE A 331 -17.89 -7.99 3.36
CA ILE A 331 -16.73 -7.16 3.76
C ILE A 331 -16.26 -6.36 2.56
N ASN A 332 -15.89 -5.10 2.79
CA ASN A 332 -15.22 -4.30 1.78
C ASN A 332 -13.76 -4.80 1.61
N PRO A 333 -13.43 -5.41 0.46
CA PRO A 333 -12.11 -6.00 0.26
C PRO A 333 -10.98 -4.97 0.16
N ASP A 334 -11.29 -3.70 -0.13
CA ASP A 334 -10.30 -2.61 -0.19
C ASP A 334 -9.89 -2.12 1.20
N GLU A 335 -10.61 -2.51 2.24
CA GLU A 335 -10.46 -1.99 3.60
C GLU A 335 -10.17 -3.10 4.62
N CYS A 336 -10.66 -4.33 4.37
CA CYS A 336 -10.61 -5.41 5.36
C CYS A 336 -9.19 -5.74 5.83
N VAL A 337 -8.20 -5.61 4.97
CA VAL A 337 -6.79 -5.87 5.30
C VAL A 337 -6.25 -4.82 6.27
N ALA A 338 -6.51 -3.52 6.02
CA ALA A 338 -6.13 -2.44 6.94
C ALA A 338 -6.88 -2.52 8.28
N ILE A 339 -8.18 -2.87 8.24
CA ILE A 339 -9.01 -3.13 9.42
C ILE A 339 -8.39 -4.23 10.27
N GLY A 340 -8.04 -5.37 9.68
CA GLY A 340 -7.39 -6.48 10.39
C GLY A 340 -6.01 -6.11 10.97
N ALA A 341 -5.23 -5.32 10.24
CA ALA A 341 -3.96 -4.77 10.75
C ALA A 341 -4.18 -3.84 11.95
N ALA A 342 -5.23 -3.01 11.94
CA ALA A 342 -5.59 -2.15 13.07
C ALA A 342 -6.05 -2.98 14.28
N ILE A 343 -6.86 -4.03 14.07
CA ILE A 343 -7.25 -4.97 15.13
C ILE A 343 -6.00 -5.59 15.78
N GLN A 344 -5.05 -6.06 14.96
CA GLN A 344 -3.77 -6.59 15.47
C GLN A 344 -2.97 -5.52 16.24
N GLY A 345 -3.01 -4.27 15.80
CA GLY A 345 -2.47 -3.13 16.54
C GLY A 345 -3.14 -2.96 17.90
N GLY A 346 -4.46 -3.07 17.96
CA GLY A 346 -5.26 -3.05 19.18
C GLY A 346 -4.92 -4.20 20.15
N VAL A 347 -4.66 -5.40 19.61
CA VAL A 347 -4.18 -6.56 20.41
C VAL A 347 -2.83 -6.25 21.04
N LEU A 348 -1.87 -5.75 20.24
CA LEU A 348 -0.53 -5.39 20.73
C LEU A 348 -0.55 -4.21 21.72
N GLY A 349 -1.47 -3.27 21.54
CA GLY A 349 -1.70 -2.14 22.45
C GLY A 349 -2.53 -2.47 23.69
N GLY A 350 -3.11 -3.70 23.77
CA GLY A 350 -3.97 -4.13 24.89
C GLY A 350 -5.38 -3.56 24.83
N GLU A 351 -5.77 -2.89 23.76
CA GLU A 351 -7.15 -2.39 23.53
C GLU A 351 -8.13 -3.52 23.16
N VAL A 352 -7.64 -4.52 22.42
CA VAL A 352 -8.38 -5.73 22.05
C VAL A 352 -7.86 -6.89 22.89
N LYS A 353 -8.76 -7.58 23.57
CA LYS A 353 -8.47 -8.76 24.40
C LYS A 353 -9.08 -9.99 23.76
N ASP A 354 -8.59 -11.15 24.16
CA ASP A 354 -9.14 -12.46 23.78
C ASP A 354 -9.07 -12.78 22.27
N VAL A 355 -8.07 -12.20 21.57
CA VAL A 355 -7.73 -12.53 20.18
C VAL A 355 -6.32 -13.08 20.13
N LEU A 356 -6.18 -14.31 19.65
CA LEU A 356 -4.91 -14.98 19.40
C LEU A 356 -4.75 -15.29 17.92
N LEU A 357 -3.69 -14.79 17.31
CA LEU A 357 -3.34 -15.03 15.92
C LEU A 357 -2.14 -15.97 15.82
N LEU A 358 -2.31 -17.11 15.15
CA LEU A 358 -1.26 -18.08 14.83
C LEU A 358 -1.09 -18.14 13.32
N ASP A 359 0.03 -17.65 12.84
CA ASP A 359 0.38 -17.64 11.41
C ASP A 359 1.37 -18.78 11.06
N VAL A 360 1.67 -18.99 9.78
CA VAL A 360 2.53 -20.06 9.31
C VAL A 360 3.61 -19.56 8.36
N THR A 361 4.75 -20.29 8.28
CA THR A 361 5.75 -20.05 7.24
C THR A 361 5.26 -20.56 5.87
N PRO A 362 5.35 -19.75 4.80
CA PRO A 362 4.78 -20.13 3.49
C PRO A 362 5.64 -21.16 2.74
N LEU A 363 6.92 -21.26 3.05
CA LEU A 363 7.90 -22.13 2.39
C LEU A 363 8.77 -22.87 3.40
N SER A 364 9.22 -24.07 3.01
CA SER A 364 10.16 -24.86 3.81
C SER A 364 11.51 -24.16 3.90
N LEU A 365 12.16 -24.30 5.04
CA LEU A 365 13.48 -23.78 5.36
C LEU A 365 14.45 -24.91 5.70
N GLY A 366 15.68 -24.77 5.28
CA GLY A 366 16.72 -25.75 5.53
C GLY A 366 18.08 -25.28 5.03
N LEU A 367 19.00 -26.19 4.89
CA LEU A 367 20.36 -25.91 4.44
C LEU A 367 20.84 -26.88 3.34
N GLU A 368 21.87 -26.45 2.64
CA GLU A 368 22.58 -27.28 1.69
C GLU A 368 23.47 -28.29 2.42
N THR A 369 23.36 -29.56 2.05
CA THR A 369 24.21 -30.64 2.54
C THR A 369 25.01 -31.27 1.40
N GLU A 370 25.86 -32.24 1.73
CA GLU A 370 26.73 -32.96 0.76
C GLU A 370 25.92 -33.43 -0.47
N GLY A 371 26.49 -33.26 -1.65
CA GLY A 371 25.80 -33.55 -2.92
C GLY A 371 24.82 -32.48 -3.40
N HIS A 372 24.88 -31.25 -2.86
CA HIS A 372 23.97 -30.15 -3.18
C HIS A 372 22.50 -30.47 -2.90
N ILE A 373 22.25 -31.25 -1.84
CA ILE A 373 20.90 -31.64 -1.42
C ILE A 373 20.33 -30.57 -0.48
N PHE A 374 19.07 -30.24 -0.67
CA PHE A 374 18.32 -29.40 0.27
C PHE A 374 17.79 -30.26 1.43
N THR A 375 18.40 -30.11 2.60
CA THR A 375 17.94 -30.75 3.83
C THR A 375 17.03 -29.82 4.60
N ARG A 376 15.74 -30.17 4.70
CA ARG A 376 14.72 -29.38 5.39
C ARG A 376 14.82 -29.54 6.89
N LEU A 377 14.66 -28.41 7.62
CA LEU A 377 14.53 -28.39 9.06
C LEU A 377 13.12 -27.94 9.48
N ILE A 378 12.58 -26.90 8.81
CA ILE A 378 11.24 -26.40 9.07
C ILE A 378 10.43 -26.59 7.80
N ASP A 379 9.33 -27.32 7.88
CA ASP A 379 8.44 -27.54 6.76
C ASP A 379 7.54 -26.31 6.53
N ARG A 380 7.10 -26.09 5.30
CA ARG A 380 6.07 -25.09 4.99
C ARG A 380 4.81 -25.35 5.81
N ASN A 381 4.04 -24.30 6.05
CA ASN A 381 2.84 -24.32 6.89
C ASN A 381 3.11 -24.73 8.36
N THR A 382 4.35 -24.62 8.82
CA THR A 382 4.68 -24.71 10.25
C THR A 382 4.25 -23.41 10.94
N THR A 383 3.49 -23.52 12.03
CA THR A 383 3.05 -22.38 12.85
C THR A 383 4.23 -21.59 13.39
N ILE A 384 4.16 -20.26 13.32
CA ILE A 384 5.17 -19.33 13.82
C ILE A 384 4.65 -18.52 15.01
N PRO A 385 5.51 -18.14 15.98
CA PRO A 385 6.95 -18.35 16.01
C PRO A 385 7.34 -19.81 16.27
N THR A 386 8.47 -20.23 15.71
CA THR A 386 8.99 -21.61 15.87
C THR A 386 10.51 -21.65 15.88
N SER A 387 11.06 -22.73 16.44
CA SER A 387 12.50 -23.00 16.41
C SER A 387 12.74 -24.50 16.29
N LYS A 388 13.64 -24.91 15.38
CA LYS A 388 14.07 -26.30 15.22
C LYS A 388 15.57 -26.38 15.07
N SER A 389 16.18 -27.40 15.71
CA SER A 389 17.60 -27.67 15.66
C SER A 389 17.86 -29.08 15.13
N GLN A 390 18.95 -29.22 14.38
CA GLN A 390 19.45 -30.52 13.90
C GLN A 390 20.98 -30.55 13.95
N VAL A 391 21.53 -31.69 14.29
CA VAL A 391 22.98 -31.89 14.31
C VAL A 391 23.45 -32.40 12.96
N PHE A 392 24.45 -31.72 12.42
CA PHE A 392 25.18 -32.07 11.20
C PHE A 392 26.64 -32.39 11.53
N SER A 393 27.42 -32.78 10.52
CA SER A 393 28.84 -33.09 10.70
C SER A 393 29.65 -32.60 9.50
N THR A 394 30.98 -32.73 9.59
CA THR A 394 31.93 -32.42 8.50
C THR A 394 31.87 -33.44 7.36
N ALA A 395 32.08 -32.96 6.12
CA ALA A 395 32.10 -33.81 4.92
C ALA A 395 33.49 -34.36 4.55
N ALA A 396 34.55 -33.83 5.17
CA ALA A 396 35.94 -34.26 4.92
C ALA A 396 36.74 -34.41 6.21
N ASP A 397 37.76 -35.26 6.16
CA ASP A 397 38.71 -35.44 7.26
C ASP A 397 39.50 -34.16 7.52
N GLY A 398 39.69 -33.82 8.79
CA GLY A 398 40.47 -32.66 9.20
C GLY A 398 39.83 -31.30 8.87
N GLN A 399 38.57 -31.29 8.50
CA GLN A 399 37.85 -30.06 8.17
C GLN A 399 37.63 -29.17 9.40
N THR A 400 38.17 -27.96 9.38
CA THR A 400 38.14 -26.97 10.48
C THR A 400 37.11 -25.84 10.26
N THR A 401 36.44 -25.82 9.11
CA THR A 401 35.45 -24.83 8.73
C THR A 401 34.31 -25.50 7.96
N VAL A 402 33.08 -25.14 8.26
CA VAL A 402 31.90 -25.50 7.47
C VAL A 402 31.19 -24.27 6.97
N GLU A 403 30.78 -24.29 5.71
CA GLU A 403 29.90 -23.26 5.14
C GLU A 403 28.45 -23.73 5.29
N ILE A 404 27.61 -22.85 5.80
CA ILE A 404 26.17 -23.05 5.94
C ILE A 404 25.48 -22.16 4.89
N ASN A 405 24.89 -22.76 3.85
CA ASN A 405 24.04 -22.13 2.88
C ASN A 405 22.59 -22.32 3.28
N VAL A 406 21.94 -21.25 3.74
CA VAL A 406 20.55 -21.25 4.17
C VAL A 406 19.64 -21.15 2.96
N LEU A 407 18.69 -22.06 2.85
CA LEU A 407 17.81 -22.21 1.69
C LEU A 407 16.34 -22.14 2.08
N GLN A 408 15.53 -21.59 1.15
CA GLN A 408 14.07 -21.56 1.24
C GLN A 408 13.47 -22.10 -0.06
N GLY A 409 12.51 -23.02 0.03
CA GLY A 409 11.80 -23.58 -1.12
C GLY A 409 11.37 -25.03 -0.91
N GLU A 410 10.92 -25.66 -2.01
CA GLU A 410 10.31 -27.01 -2.00
C GLU A 410 11.06 -28.01 -2.88
N ARG A 411 12.15 -27.59 -3.52
CA ARG A 411 12.92 -28.47 -4.44
C ARG A 411 13.92 -29.30 -3.66
N GLN A 412 14.25 -30.49 -4.19
CA GLN A 412 15.20 -31.38 -3.53
C GLN A 412 16.66 -30.94 -3.67
N MET A 413 17.00 -30.27 -4.78
CA MET A 413 18.36 -29.81 -5.01
C MET A 413 18.54 -28.37 -4.51
N ALA A 414 19.69 -28.09 -3.90
CA ALA A 414 19.98 -26.79 -3.30
C ALA A 414 19.92 -25.63 -4.29
N TYR A 415 20.44 -25.83 -5.52
CA TYR A 415 20.49 -24.80 -6.55
C TYR A 415 19.12 -24.44 -7.15
N ASP A 416 18.10 -25.27 -6.94
CA ASP A 416 16.72 -25.05 -7.37
C ASP A 416 15.90 -24.28 -6.33
N ASN A 417 16.48 -23.99 -5.17
CA ASN A 417 15.86 -23.26 -4.07
C ASN A 417 16.48 -21.85 -3.93
N LYS A 418 15.78 -20.96 -3.23
CA LYS A 418 16.26 -19.61 -2.97
C LYS A 418 17.31 -19.66 -1.84
N SER A 419 18.55 -19.25 -2.13
CA SER A 419 19.53 -19.00 -1.06
C SER A 419 19.17 -17.70 -0.35
N LEU A 420 18.99 -17.78 0.95
CA LEU A 420 18.70 -16.64 1.83
C LEU A 420 19.98 -16.01 2.37
N GLY A 421 21.07 -16.79 2.46
CA GLY A 421 22.36 -16.30 2.91
C GLY A 421 23.35 -17.44 3.17
N ARG A 422 24.63 -17.08 3.27
CA ARG A 422 25.72 -18.01 3.57
C ARG A 422 26.58 -17.46 4.70
N PHE A 423 27.01 -18.33 5.57
CA PHE A 423 27.98 -18.00 6.62
C PHE A 423 28.87 -19.19 6.94
N GLN A 424 30.00 -18.94 7.59
CA GLN A 424 30.98 -19.97 7.91
C GLN A 424 31.13 -20.12 9.42
N LEU A 425 31.06 -21.34 9.90
CA LEU A 425 31.50 -21.72 11.25
C LEU A 425 32.96 -22.18 11.16
N THR A 426 33.86 -21.47 11.83
CA THR A 426 35.30 -21.74 11.86
C THR A 426 35.76 -22.23 13.22
N GLY A 427 36.98 -22.76 13.29
CA GLY A 427 37.57 -23.20 14.56
C GLY A 427 37.04 -24.56 15.06
N ILE A 428 36.54 -25.38 14.16
CA ILE A 428 36.19 -26.77 14.43
C ILE A 428 37.50 -27.54 14.66
N ALA A 429 37.58 -28.35 15.72
CA ALA A 429 38.75 -29.20 15.99
C ALA A 429 38.93 -30.22 14.85
N PRO A 430 40.15 -30.37 14.28
CA PRO A 430 40.43 -31.38 13.26
C PRO A 430 40.07 -32.78 13.77
N ALA A 431 39.22 -33.48 13.03
CA ALA A 431 38.76 -34.82 13.35
C ALA A 431 38.41 -35.57 12.05
N PRO A 432 38.26 -36.89 12.08
CA PRO A 432 37.74 -37.65 10.96
C PRO A 432 36.34 -37.14 10.54
N ARG A 433 36.04 -37.25 9.26
CA ARG A 433 34.72 -36.97 8.68
C ARG A 433 33.61 -37.62 9.51
N GLY A 434 32.53 -36.89 9.77
CA GLY A 434 31.37 -37.40 10.50
C GLY A 434 31.48 -37.36 12.03
N VAL A 435 32.65 -37.01 12.59
CA VAL A 435 32.88 -36.96 14.05
C VAL A 435 32.47 -35.64 14.68
N PRO A 436 32.82 -34.44 14.12
CA PRO A 436 32.37 -33.17 14.68
C PRO A 436 30.85 -33.08 14.70
N GLN A 437 30.30 -32.52 15.78
CA GLN A 437 28.86 -32.30 15.95
C GLN A 437 28.53 -30.82 15.86
N ILE A 438 27.91 -30.42 14.75
CA ILE A 438 27.54 -29.03 14.45
C ILE A 438 26.04 -28.94 14.56
N GLU A 439 25.56 -28.32 15.62
CA GLU A 439 24.14 -28.06 15.82
C GLU A 439 23.71 -26.79 15.06
N VAL A 440 22.84 -26.96 14.07
CA VAL A 440 22.27 -25.84 13.32
C VAL A 440 20.84 -25.63 13.78
N THR A 441 20.54 -24.41 14.22
CA THR A 441 19.23 -24.00 14.72
C THR A 441 18.63 -22.97 13.78
N PHE A 442 17.42 -23.23 13.32
CA PHE A 442 16.57 -22.29 12.60
C PHE A 442 15.50 -21.78 13.55
N SER A 443 15.33 -20.47 13.65
CA SER A 443 14.24 -19.83 14.38
C SER A 443 13.52 -18.83 13.51
N ILE A 444 12.20 -18.81 13.58
CA ILE A 444 11.34 -17.87 12.87
C ILE A 444 10.57 -17.10 13.94
N ASP A 445 10.62 -15.76 13.87
CA ASP A 445 9.86 -14.92 14.77
C ASP A 445 8.38 -14.78 14.33
N ALA A 446 7.59 -14.07 15.13
CA ALA A 446 6.18 -13.80 14.81
C ALA A 446 5.97 -12.97 13.53
N ASN A 447 6.98 -12.29 13.01
CA ASN A 447 6.96 -11.53 11.75
C ASN A 447 7.34 -12.39 10.55
N GLY A 448 7.71 -13.65 10.76
CA GLY A 448 8.23 -14.55 9.73
C GLY A 448 9.70 -14.30 9.37
N ILE A 449 10.46 -13.58 10.20
CA ILE A 449 11.88 -13.31 9.98
C ILE A 449 12.71 -14.48 10.50
N VAL A 450 13.62 -14.96 9.64
CA VAL A 450 14.42 -16.16 9.89
C VAL A 450 15.78 -15.80 10.50
N ASN A 451 16.14 -16.48 11.57
CA ASN A 451 17.46 -16.44 12.17
C ASN A 451 18.04 -17.85 12.15
N VAL A 452 19.32 -17.98 11.79
CA VAL A 452 20.02 -19.27 11.76
C VAL A 452 21.30 -19.16 12.57
N SER A 453 21.56 -20.13 13.45
CA SER A 453 22.81 -20.27 14.14
C SER A 453 23.42 -21.65 13.90
N ALA A 454 24.76 -21.72 13.90
CA ALA A 454 25.52 -22.96 13.86
C ALA A 454 26.51 -22.97 15.02
N LYS A 455 26.53 -24.07 15.78
CA LYS A 455 27.36 -24.23 16.98
C LYS A 455 28.09 -25.56 16.93
N ASP A 456 29.41 -25.52 17.06
CA ASP A 456 30.20 -26.71 17.33
C ASP A 456 30.03 -27.11 18.80
N LYS A 457 29.48 -28.31 19.03
CA LYS A 457 29.20 -28.82 20.39
C LYS A 457 30.45 -29.13 21.18
N ALA A 458 31.57 -29.41 20.50
CA ALA A 458 32.84 -29.77 21.16
C ALA A 458 33.59 -28.52 21.62
N THR A 459 33.74 -27.51 20.78
CA THR A 459 34.47 -26.27 21.07
C THR A 459 33.62 -25.18 21.69
N GLY A 460 32.31 -25.24 21.51
CA GLY A 460 31.37 -24.20 21.90
C GLY A 460 31.34 -22.99 20.95
N ASN A 461 32.16 -23.01 19.89
CA ASN A 461 32.16 -21.95 18.87
C ASN A 461 30.78 -21.85 18.20
N GLU A 462 30.26 -20.64 18.12
CA GLU A 462 28.94 -20.36 17.54
C GLU A 462 29.02 -19.19 16.55
N GLN A 463 28.34 -19.32 15.42
CA GLN A 463 28.09 -18.27 14.45
C GLN A 463 26.60 -18.15 14.19
N LYS A 464 26.14 -16.91 14.02
CA LYS A 464 24.73 -16.58 13.77
C LYS A 464 24.60 -15.70 12.55
N ILE A 465 23.53 -15.93 11.80
CA ILE A 465 23.08 -15.00 10.76
C ILE A 465 21.60 -14.72 10.98
N THR A 466 21.25 -13.45 11.02
CA THR A 466 19.88 -13.03 10.76
C THR A 466 19.77 -12.93 9.26
N ILE A 467 18.79 -13.60 8.68
CA ILE A 467 18.60 -13.54 7.25
C ILE A 467 18.11 -12.14 6.91
N THR A 468 19.07 -11.37 6.45
CA THR A 468 18.82 -10.09 5.79
C THR A 468 19.10 -10.34 4.31
N ALA A 469 18.15 -10.05 3.42
CA ALA A 469 18.36 -10.29 2.01
C ALA A 469 19.63 -9.58 1.53
N SER A 470 20.30 -10.14 0.53
CA SER A 470 21.50 -9.54 -0.12
C SER A 470 21.25 -8.15 -0.73
N SER A 471 20.01 -7.69 -0.73
CA SER A 471 19.55 -6.37 -1.18
C SER A 471 19.21 -5.42 -0.02
N ASN A 472 19.43 -5.80 1.24
CA ASN A 472 19.03 -4.98 2.38
C ASN A 472 20.01 -3.84 2.62
N LEU A 473 19.45 -2.71 3.01
CA LEU A 473 20.17 -1.54 3.48
C LEU A 473 20.88 -1.88 4.80
N THR A 474 22.10 -1.39 4.99
CA THR A 474 22.78 -1.44 6.29
C THR A 474 22.06 -0.54 7.30
N GLU A 475 22.33 -0.72 8.60
CA GLU A 475 21.79 0.16 9.65
C GLU A 475 22.17 1.63 9.42
N GLU A 476 23.40 1.88 8.94
CA GLU A 476 23.86 3.23 8.59
C GLU A 476 23.08 3.79 7.40
N GLU A 477 22.85 3.01 6.35
CA GLU A 477 22.05 3.41 5.20
C GLU A 477 20.59 3.66 5.59
N ILE A 478 19.98 2.83 6.44
CA ILE A 478 18.63 3.05 6.96
C ILE A 478 18.57 4.36 7.75
N ASN A 479 19.51 4.59 8.67
CA ASN A 479 19.55 5.82 9.46
C ASN A 479 19.79 7.08 8.60
N GLN A 480 20.57 6.96 7.53
CA GLN A 480 20.73 8.05 6.57
C GLN A 480 19.43 8.33 5.82
N ARG A 481 18.70 7.29 5.38
CA ARG A 481 17.40 7.41 4.71
C ARG A 481 16.32 8.00 5.61
N VAL A 482 16.32 7.64 6.90
CA VAL A 482 15.44 8.27 7.91
C VAL A 482 15.68 9.77 7.98
N LYS A 483 16.94 10.21 8.08
CA LYS A 483 17.29 11.64 8.10
C LYS A 483 16.89 12.37 6.81
N GLU A 484 17.11 11.73 5.64
CA GLU A 484 16.65 12.29 4.37
C GLU A 484 15.12 12.41 4.32
N ALA A 485 14.38 11.41 4.82
CA ALA A 485 12.92 11.45 4.88
C ALA A 485 12.40 12.57 5.79
N GLU A 486 13.04 12.80 6.95
CA GLU A 486 12.72 13.91 7.86
C GLU A 486 12.95 15.28 7.20
N GLN A 487 14.05 15.45 6.44
CA GLN A 487 14.31 16.68 5.70
C GLN A 487 13.24 16.97 4.64
N TYR A 488 12.77 15.94 3.93
CA TYR A 488 11.67 16.08 2.98
C TYR A 488 10.34 16.39 3.67
N ALA A 489 10.08 15.83 4.86
CA ALA A 489 8.85 16.11 5.61
C ALA A 489 8.71 17.60 5.98
N GLU A 490 9.81 18.27 6.34
CA GLU A 490 9.79 19.73 6.58
C GLU A 490 9.53 20.53 5.29
N GLN A 491 10.13 20.12 4.18
CA GLN A 491 9.89 20.75 2.87
C GLN A 491 8.44 20.54 2.40
N ASP A 492 7.94 19.31 2.53
CA ASP A 492 6.57 18.96 2.15
C ASP A 492 5.53 19.73 3.01
N LYS A 493 5.80 19.91 4.31
CA LYS A 493 4.95 20.72 5.20
C LYS A 493 4.89 22.18 4.76
N LYS A 494 6.04 22.78 4.49
CA LYS A 494 6.13 24.17 4.01
C LYS A 494 5.37 24.33 2.68
N ARG A 495 5.54 23.38 1.77
CA ARG A 495 4.87 23.38 0.47
C ARG A 495 3.36 23.22 0.59
N LYS A 496 2.90 22.35 1.52
CA LYS A 496 1.47 22.21 1.80
C LYS A 496 0.87 23.54 2.27
N GLU A 497 1.53 24.24 3.20
CA GLU A 497 1.11 25.54 3.68
C GLU A 497 1.07 26.57 2.54
N GLU A 498 2.03 26.53 1.61
CA GLU A 498 2.05 27.38 0.41
C GLU A 498 0.84 27.10 -0.50
N VAL A 499 0.57 25.82 -0.80
CA VAL A 499 -0.57 25.41 -1.65
C VAL A 499 -1.91 25.75 -0.99
N GLU A 500 -2.05 25.53 0.31
CA GLU A 500 -3.26 25.88 1.07
C GLU A 500 -3.51 27.40 1.01
N THR A 501 -2.46 28.21 1.13
CA THR A 501 -2.55 29.66 0.99
C THR A 501 -3.01 30.08 -0.41
N LEU A 502 -2.47 29.47 -1.46
CA LEU A 502 -2.86 29.69 -2.84
C LEU A 502 -4.33 29.33 -3.10
N ASN A 503 -4.77 28.16 -2.62
CA ASN A 503 -6.15 27.70 -2.76
C ASN A 503 -7.14 28.59 -2.00
N HIS A 504 -6.75 29.06 -0.81
CA HIS A 504 -7.57 29.98 -0.04
C HIS A 504 -7.73 31.33 -0.74
N ALA A 505 -6.65 31.85 -1.32
CA ALA A 505 -6.70 33.07 -2.13
C ALA A 505 -7.61 32.92 -3.36
N ASP A 506 -7.55 31.81 -4.08
CA ASP A 506 -8.43 31.52 -5.22
C ASP A 506 -9.90 31.43 -4.80
N SER A 507 -10.19 30.80 -3.66
CA SER A 507 -11.54 30.72 -3.09
C SER A 507 -12.08 32.11 -2.71
N MET A 508 -11.24 32.94 -2.08
CA MET A 508 -11.61 34.31 -1.73
C MET A 508 -11.91 35.18 -2.96
N ILE A 509 -11.09 35.11 -4.00
CA ILE A 509 -11.31 35.80 -5.26
C ILE A 509 -12.65 35.38 -5.86
N TYR A 510 -12.89 34.07 -5.95
CA TYR A 510 -14.14 33.53 -6.51
C TYR A 510 -15.38 34.00 -5.73
N GLU A 511 -15.30 33.96 -4.41
CA GLU A 511 -16.40 34.35 -3.52
C GLU A 511 -16.72 35.86 -3.64
N MET A 512 -15.69 36.72 -3.70
CA MET A 512 -15.86 38.14 -3.87
C MET A 512 -16.38 38.51 -5.26
N GLU A 513 -15.94 37.85 -6.31
CA GLU A 513 -16.51 38.02 -7.66
C GLU A 513 -17.96 37.55 -7.72
N LYS A 514 -18.32 36.49 -7.01
CA LYS A 514 -19.71 36.05 -6.88
C LYS A 514 -20.54 37.07 -6.15
N GLN A 515 -20.09 37.58 -5.01
CA GLN A 515 -20.77 38.64 -4.25
C GLN A 515 -20.94 39.91 -5.07
N LEU A 516 -19.93 40.29 -5.84
CA LEU A 516 -20.01 41.46 -6.74
C LEU A 516 -21.04 41.28 -7.86
N ARG A 517 -21.17 40.07 -8.42
CA ARG A 517 -22.21 39.77 -9.42
C ARG A 517 -23.62 39.77 -8.84
N GLU A 518 -23.79 39.24 -7.63
CA GLU A 518 -25.10 39.09 -7.00
C GLU A 518 -25.59 40.38 -6.32
N ASN A 519 -24.69 41.20 -5.79
CA ASN A 519 -25.02 42.37 -4.99
C ASN A 519 -24.39 43.67 -5.50
N GLY A 520 -23.63 43.64 -6.58
CA GLY A 520 -22.92 44.82 -7.11
C GLY A 520 -23.85 45.98 -7.56
N ASP A 521 -25.07 45.66 -7.92
CA ASP A 521 -26.07 46.69 -8.29
C ASP A 521 -26.65 47.43 -7.07
N LYS A 522 -26.42 46.91 -5.87
CA LYS A 522 -26.83 47.51 -4.58
C LYS A 522 -25.72 48.36 -3.96
N LEU A 523 -24.50 48.30 -4.49
CA LEU A 523 -23.36 49.12 -4.06
C LEU A 523 -23.40 50.51 -4.72
N SER A 524 -22.81 51.49 -4.04
CA SER A 524 -22.52 52.76 -4.70
C SER A 524 -21.54 52.58 -5.86
N ALA A 525 -21.56 53.44 -6.86
CA ALA A 525 -20.63 53.35 -8.00
C ALA A 525 -19.16 53.42 -7.55
N GLU A 526 -18.86 54.14 -6.49
CA GLU A 526 -17.54 54.29 -5.89
C GLU A 526 -17.12 53.00 -5.16
N ASP A 527 -18.01 52.41 -4.35
CA ASP A 527 -17.75 51.15 -3.64
C ASP A 527 -17.57 49.98 -4.61
N LYS A 528 -18.41 49.93 -5.66
CA LYS A 528 -18.28 48.89 -6.72
C LYS A 528 -16.93 48.97 -7.42
N ALA A 529 -16.52 50.16 -7.85
CA ALA A 529 -15.24 50.42 -8.50
C ALA A 529 -14.05 50.03 -7.55
N THR A 530 -14.22 50.32 -6.26
CA THR A 530 -13.21 49.96 -5.25
C THR A 530 -13.07 48.44 -5.10
N VAL A 531 -14.19 47.70 -5.00
CA VAL A 531 -14.18 46.23 -4.91
C VAL A 531 -13.58 45.60 -6.18
N GLU A 532 -13.97 46.10 -7.38
CA GLU A 532 -13.40 45.63 -8.65
C GLU A 532 -11.88 45.83 -8.70
N SER A 533 -11.41 47.01 -8.25
CA SER A 533 -9.99 47.34 -8.20
C SER A 533 -9.21 46.43 -7.21
N GLU A 534 -9.77 46.19 -6.00
CA GLU A 534 -9.13 45.32 -5.00
C GLU A 534 -9.08 43.87 -5.47
N ILE A 535 -10.14 43.35 -6.11
CA ILE A 535 -10.13 42.02 -6.72
C ILE A 535 -9.04 41.92 -7.80
N ALA A 536 -8.95 42.93 -8.68
CA ALA A 536 -7.95 42.94 -9.75
C ALA A 536 -6.51 43.03 -9.20
N ASN A 537 -6.29 43.81 -8.14
CA ASN A 537 -5.01 43.92 -7.48
C ASN A 537 -4.63 42.60 -6.78
N PHE A 538 -5.57 41.98 -6.06
CA PHE A 538 -5.33 40.73 -5.37
C PHE A 538 -5.07 39.57 -6.36
N LYS A 539 -5.74 39.51 -7.51
CA LYS A 539 -5.44 38.57 -8.59
C LYS A 539 -4.02 38.72 -9.10
N LYS A 540 -3.49 39.92 -9.27
CA LYS A 540 -2.10 40.15 -9.69
C LYS A 540 -1.11 39.60 -8.65
N VAL A 541 -1.38 39.79 -7.36
CA VAL A 541 -0.55 39.24 -6.28
C VAL A 541 -0.62 37.71 -6.32
N ARG A 542 -1.81 37.13 -6.54
CA ARG A 542 -2.01 35.70 -6.65
C ARG A 542 -1.25 35.08 -7.84
N GLU A 543 -1.22 35.76 -8.99
CA GLU A 543 -0.46 35.32 -10.18
C GLU A 543 1.05 35.24 -9.94
N GLY A 544 1.57 36.02 -8.98
CA GLY A 544 2.99 35.97 -8.57
C GLY A 544 3.40 34.67 -7.87
N ASN A 545 2.47 33.84 -7.43
CA ASN A 545 2.68 32.54 -6.73
C ASN A 545 3.59 32.62 -5.47
N ASN A 546 3.78 33.79 -4.88
CA ASN A 546 4.52 33.97 -3.65
C ASN A 546 3.56 33.87 -2.45
N ALA A 547 3.57 32.74 -1.74
CA ALA A 547 2.63 32.48 -0.66
C ALA A 547 2.73 33.49 0.49
N GLU A 548 3.91 34.01 0.80
CA GLU A 548 4.08 35.01 1.86
C GLU A 548 3.48 36.38 1.46
N GLU A 549 3.71 36.82 0.23
CA GLU A 549 3.08 38.04 -0.32
C GLU A 549 1.56 37.90 -0.40
N ILE A 550 1.08 36.73 -0.83
CA ILE A 550 -0.35 36.43 -0.90
C ILE A 550 -0.99 36.47 0.48
N LYS A 551 -0.39 35.83 1.48
CA LYS A 551 -0.88 35.81 2.85
C LYS A 551 -0.99 37.23 3.44
N ASN A 552 0.02 38.06 3.23
CA ASN A 552 0.01 39.43 3.67
C ASN A 552 -1.09 40.29 2.95
N ALA A 553 -1.31 39.99 1.65
CA ALA A 553 -2.32 40.68 0.86
C ALA A 553 -3.75 40.22 1.20
N MET A 554 -3.94 38.96 1.65
CA MET A 554 -5.26 38.43 2.03
C MET A 554 -5.90 39.21 3.17
N ASP A 555 -5.15 39.52 4.23
CA ASP A 555 -5.67 40.27 5.37
C ASP A 555 -6.12 41.68 4.95
N ALA A 556 -5.31 42.38 4.14
CA ALA A 556 -5.63 43.71 3.63
C ALA A 556 -6.84 43.71 2.69
N PHE A 557 -6.91 42.69 1.81
CA PHE A 557 -8.03 42.49 0.88
C PHE A 557 -9.34 42.23 1.64
N THR A 558 -9.28 41.31 2.61
CA THR A 558 -10.42 40.96 3.47
C THR A 558 -10.97 42.19 4.19
N GLN A 559 -10.11 42.92 4.89
CA GLN A 559 -10.55 44.12 5.64
C GLN A 559 -11.24 45.16 4.77
N LYS A 560 -10.71 45.42 3.57
CA LYS A 560 -11.29 46.44 2.67
C LYS A 560 -12.61 45.98 2.07
N VAL A 561 -12.67 44.76 1.54
CA VAL A 561 -13.84 44.28 0.82
C VAL A 561 -14.99 43.95 1.79
N TYR A 562 -14.72 43.32 2.91
CA TYR A 562 -15.76 43.04 3.93
C TYR A 562 -16.30 44.33 4.57
N ALA A 563 -15.49 45.39 4.72
CA ALA A 563 -15.99 46.70 5.21
C ALA A 563 -17.02 47.32 4.26
N ILE A 564 -16.87 47.12 2.95
CA ILE A 564 -17.82 47.63 1.94
C ILE A 564 -19.11 46.80 1.96
N PHE A 565 -19.03 45.50 1.90
CA PHE A 565 -20.22 44.64 1.96
C PHE A 565 -20.92 44.71 3.32
N GLY A 566 -20.18 44.87 4.43
CA GLY A 566 -20.74 45.06 5.78
C GLY A 566 -21.63 46.31 5.88
N LYS A 567 -21.27 47.42 5.21
CA LYS A 567 -22.13 48.62 5.11
C LYS A 567 -23.41 48.33 4.35
N LEU A 568 -23.35 47.53 3.29
CA LEU A 568 -24.53 47.14 2.50
C LEU A 568 -25.54 46.36 3.35
N TYR A 569 -25.06 45.41 4.16
CA TYR A 569 -25.93 44.62 5.06
C TYR A 569 -26.53 45.48 6.20
N GLN A 570 -25.79 46.47 6.73
CA GLN A 570 -26.29 47.41 7.73
C GLN A 570 -27.36 48.36 7.17
N GLN A 571 -27.27 48.80 5.91
CA GLN A 571 -28.26 49.62 5.26
C GLN A 571 -29.58 48.88 4.92
N GLN A 572 -29.52 47.59 4.64
CA GLN A 572 -30.70 46.73 4.43
C GLN A 572 -31.42 46.33 5.73
N GLY A 573 -30.71 46.32 6.87
CA GLY A 573 -31.28 46.01 8.19
C GLY A 573 -32.02 47.19 8.84
N GLY A 574 -32.01 48.38 8.22
CA GLY A 574 -32.63 49.60 8.77
C GLY A 574 -34.11 49.80 8.48
N GLU A 575 -34.77 49.00 7.61
CA GLU A 575 -36.19 49.17 7.22
C GLU A 575 -37.15 48.09 7.71
N GLN A 576 -36.73 47.10 8.51
CA GLN A 576 -37.67 46.19 9.18
C GLN A 576 -37.32 46.10 10.66
N GLY A 577 -38.28 46.60 11.48
CA GLY A 577 -38.16 46.77 12.91
C GLY A 577 -37.87 45.50 13.71
N ALA A 578 -37.06 45.71 14.72
CA ALA A 578 -36.99 45.05 16.02
C ALA A 578 -37.48 43.59 16.13
N ASN A 579 -36.57 42.67 16.03
CA ASN A 579 -36.34 41.49 16.89
C ASN A 579 -35.54 40.43 16.13
N THR A 580 -34.25 40.44 16.26
CA THR A 580 -33.46 39.23 16.09
C THR A 580 -32.14 39.43 16.84
N GLU A 581 -31.88 38.52 17.72
CA GLU A 581 -30.64 38.37 18.49
C GLU A 581 -29.40 38.43 17.60
N GLN A 582 -28.40 39.17 18.04
CA GLN A 582 -27.07 39.19 17.45
C GLN A 582 -26.48 37.76 17.44
N PRO A 583 -25.97 37.28 16.33
CA PRO A 583 -25.11 36.10 16.36
C PRO A 583 -23.84 36.53 17.11
N GLN A 584 -23.63 35.95 18.27
CA GLN A 584 -22.33 36.00 18.95
C GLN A 584 -21.28 35.44 18.02
N ALA A 585 -20.21 36.19 17.81
CA ALA A 585 -19.01 35.71 17.18
C ALA A 585 -18.51 34.48 17.95
N GLY A 586 -18.43 33.36 17.27
CA GLY A 586 -17.89 32.14 17.86
C GLY A 586 -16.52 32.39 18.43
N THR A 587 -16.33 31.96 19.64
CA THR A 587 -15.05 32.02 20.34
C THR A 587 -14.08 31.08 19.64
N GLN A 588 -12.98 31.61 19.15
CA GLN A 588 -11.88 30.86 18.59
C GLN A 588 -11.21 30.05 19.71
N ASN A 589 -11.21 28.73 19.58
CA ASN A 589 -10.48 27.88 20.49
C ASN A 589 -8.97 28.04 20.27
N ALA A 590 -8.17 27.70 21.29
CA ALA A 590 -6.71 27.88 21.27
C ALA A 590 -5.97 27.09 20.20
N ASP A 591 -6.69 26.25 19.44
CA ASP A 591 -6.21 25.42 18.31
C ASP A 591 -6.61 25.93 16.90
N GLY A 592 -7.34 27.05 16.82
CA GLY A 592 -7.67 27.69 15.54
C GLY A 592 -8.91 27.14 14.82
N THR A 593 -9.76 26.34 15.47
CA THR A 593 -11.01 25.81 14.88
C THR A 593 -12.25 26.59 15.29
N TYR A 594 -13.27 26.67 14.39
CA TYR A 594 -14.58 27.26 14.66
C TYR A 594 -15.62 26.13 14.83
N GLU A 595 -16.40 26.16 15.90
CA GLU A 595 -17.59 25.32 16.03
C GLU A 595 -18.72 25.85 15.16
N ALA A 596 -19.24 25.01 14.28
CA ALA A 596 -20.46 25.27 13.54
C ALA A 596 -21.61 24.51 14.22
N ASP A 597 -22.48 25.24 14.94
CA ASP A 597 -23.79 24.73 15.34
C ASP A 597 -24.70 24.66 14.12
N GLY A 598 -25.15 23.49 13.78
CA GLY A 598 -26.09 23.22 12.71
C GLY A 598 -26.84 21.93 12.91
N ASP A 599 -27.93 22.01 13.66
CA ASP A 599 -28.99 21.00 13.65
C ASP A 599 -29.60 20.91 12.25
N VAL A 600 -29.55 19.72 11.66
CA VAL A 600 -30.32 19.37 10.46
C VAL A 600 -31.32 18.29 10.84
N HIS A 601 -32.58 18.65 10.70
CA HIS A 601 -33.74 17.72 10.69
C HIS A 601 -33.73 16.84 9.43
#